data_809125ad827993876df39041dc12a1d5
#
_entry.id   809125ad827993876df39041dc12a1d5
#
_cell.length_a   1.000
_cell.length_b   1.000
_cell.length_c   1.000
_cell.angle_alpha   90.00
_cell.angle_beta   90.00
_cell.angle_gamma   90.00
#
_symmetry.space_group_name_H-M   'P 1'
#
loop_
_entity.id
_entity.type
_entity.pdbx_description
1 polymer ?
#
loop_
_entity_poly.entity_id
_entity_poly.type
_entity_poly.pdbx_seq_one_letter_code
_entity_poly.pdbx_strand_id
1 'polypeptide(L)'
;MNKLPIISLILLLVAGCIEDFDLNPGSAVPKMVVEALITNKPGPYLIRLTESHTGKFVDPDFSNIDDAKGIINAEIIISDDVNQVDTLVPMVFNRDEYLYNYRLGYYKIIYDGSGNIIDTVYWKYPVEFNPERGFYMTTHLRGIPGRTYFLKIVSEGKEYDSHSFMPEVPDIDSLGYIKKIMEKDGQEYYVPLIYFSEPQGIKNYYLIQLEEEINSRLFSETNWRFSILSDEFLESYVNGLNISLGSNPRNFEYPEYWAGDYIYVGLSSLTKEAYDFYNSLLLQFKNDGGAYQLSPGSPPTNMSNGALGFFRASAISERKIKIPYSFE
;
A
#
# COMPACT_ATOMS: atom_id res chain seq x y z
N MET A 1 -27.48 -24.73 -58.14
CA MET A 1 -27.88 -23.84 -57.05
C MET A 1 -26.66 -23.00 -56.65
N ASN A 2 -26.68 -21.72 -56.98
CA ASN A 2 -25.52 -20.82 -56.78
C ASN A 2 -25.33 -20.46 -55.33
N LYS A 3 -24.22 -20.96 -54.72
CA LYS A 3 -23.83 -20.64 -53.35
C LYS A 3 -23.13 -19.26 -53.18
N LEU A 4 -22.99 -18.51 -54.28
CA LEU A 4 -22.31 -17.24 -54.37
C LEU A 4 -22.91 -16.13 -53.48
N PRO A 5 -24.25 -15.97 -53.39
CA PRO A 5 -24.87 -14.88 -52.60
C PRO A 5 -24.71 -15.08 -51.08
N ILE A 6 -24.60 -16.33 -50.62
CA ILE A 6 -24.46 -16.59 -49.20
C ILE A 6 -23.04 -16.24 -48.70
N ILE A 7 -22.03 -16.51 -49.51
CA ILE A 7 -20.63 -16.17 -49.21
C ILE A 7 -20.44 -14.63 -49.18
N SER A 8 -21.08 -13.91 -50.09
CA SER A 8 -21.07 -12.44 -50.15
C SER A 8 -21.74 -11.82 -48.93
N LEU A 9 -22.80 -12.43 -48.39
CA LEU A 9 -23.50 -11.93 -47.22
C LEU A 9 -22.69 -12.18 -45.92
N ILE A 10 -21.93 -13.30 -45.86
CA ILE A 10 -21.07 -13.59 -44.72
C ILE A 10 -19.85 -12.63 -44.70
N LEU A 11 -19.29 -12.28 -45.84
CA LEU A 11 -18.20 -11.28 -45.93
C LEU A 11 -18.59 -9.87 -45.46
N LEU A 12 -19.85 -9.49 -45.65
CA LEU A 12 -20.34 -8.19 -45.19
C LEU A 12 -20.56 -8.09 -43.67
N LEU A 13 -20.68 -9.23 -42.97
CA LEU A 13 -20.87 -9.26 -41.54
C LEU A 13 -19.54 -9.17 -40.77
N VAL A 14 -18.39 -9.31 -41.43
CA VAL A 14 -17.05 -9.27 -40.79
C VAL A 14 -16.42 -7.87 -40.90
N ALA A 15 -17.01 -6.93 -41.65
CA ALA A 15 -16.56 -5.55 -41.72
C ALA A 15 -17.16 -4.72 -40.57
N GLY A 16 -17.07 -5.21 -39.35
CA GLY A 16 -17.28 -4.42 -38.16
C GLY A 16 -16.09 -3.47 -38.01
N CYS A 17 -16.28 -2.19 -38.34
CA CYS A 17 -15.32 -1.18 -37.94
C CYS A 17 -15.21 -1.19 -36.42
N ILE A 18 -14.04 -1.55 -35.90
CA ILE A 18 -13.64 -1.18 -34.56
C ILE A 18 -13.34 0.31 -34.67
N GLU A 19 -14.31 1.18 -34.34
CA GLU A 19 -14.00 2.57 -34.09
C GLU A 19 -13.21 2.62 -32.78
N ASP A 20 -11.99 3.14 -32.84
CA ASP A 20 -11.23 3.49 -31.63
C ASP A 20 -12.06 4.56 -30.90
N PHE A 21 -12.71 4.13 -29.82
CA PHE A 21 -13.44 5.04 -28.95
C PHE A 21 -12.40 5.82 -28.13
N ASP A 22 -12.02 6.98 -28.65
CA ASP A 22 -11.14 7.90 -27.92
C ASP A 22 -11.92 8.49 -26.72
N LEU A 23 -11.83 7.82 -25.58
CA LEU A 23 -12.26 8.37 -24.31
C LEU A 23 -11.38 9.60 -24.03
N ASN A 24 -11.85 10.77 -24.46
CA ASN A 24 -11.27 12.02 -24.02
C ASN A 24 -11.99 12.42 -22.72
N PRO A 25 -11.51 12.02 -21.54
CA PRO A 25 -12.03 12.54 -20.30
C PRO A 25 -11.73 14.02 -20.31
N GLY A 26 -12.76 14.85 -20.43
CA GLY A 26 -12.62 16.29 -20.41
C GLY A 26 -11.70 16.69 -19.25
N SER A 27 -10.99 17.81 -19.37
CA SER A 27 -10.06 18.30 -18.36
C SER A 27 -10.78 18.48 -17.01
N ALA A 28 -10.74 17.43 -16.19
CA ALA A 28 -11.24 17.49 -14.84
C ALA A 28 -10.35 18.45 -14.03
N VAL A 29 -10.94 19.25 -13.16
CA VAL A 29 -10.15 20.09 -12.24
C VAL A 29 -9.38 19.17 -11.29
N PRO A 30 -8.05 19.34 -11.15
CA PRO A 30 -7.26 18.58 -10.20
C PRO A 30 -7.85 18.69 -8.80
N LYS A 31 -7.87 17.57 -8.08
CA LYS A 31 -8.31 17.50 -6.70
C LYS A 31 -7.11 17.22 -5.81
N MET A 32 -7.16 17.70 -4.58
CA MET A 32 -6.18 17.30 -3.56
C MET A 32 -6.34 15.81 -3.28
N VAL A 33 -5.21 15.12 -3.23
CA VAL A 33 -5.10 13.72 -2.78
C VAL A 33 -4.34 13.72 -1.46
N VAL A 34 -4.92 13.11 -0.44
CA VAL A 34 -4.36 13.05 0.91
C VAL A 34 -3.97 11.61 1.24
N GLU A 35 -2.71 11.41 1.54
CA GLU A 35 -2.18 10.16 2.06
C GLU A 35 -1.66 10.42 3.47
N ALA A 36 -2.40 9.95 4.47
CA ALA A 36 -2.10 10.26 5.86
C ALA A 36 -2.28 9.02 6.75
N LEU A 37 -1.24 8.73 7.54
CA LEU A 37 -1.26 7.62 8.48
C LEU A 37 -0.64 8.01 9.81
N ILE A 38 -1.35 7.70 10.90
CA ILE A 38 -0.84 7.75 12.28
C ILE A 38 -0.87 6.34 12.84
N THR A 39 0.19 5.95 13.57
CA THR A 39 0.29 4.64 14.17
C THR A 39 0.67 4.73 15.65
N ASN A 40 0.61 3.60 16.36
CA ASN A 40 1.13 3.47 17.74
C ASN A 40 2.66 3.32 17.79
N LYS A 41 3.34 3.33 16.65
CA LYS A 41 4.80 3.27 16.59
C LYS A 41 5.41 4.66 16.77
N PRO A 42 6.69 4.77 17.14
CA PRO A 42 7.35 6.07 17.22
C PRO A 42 7.29 6.83 15.89
N GLY A 43 6.96 8.14 15.96
CA GLY A 43 7.02 9.04 14.81
C GLY A 43 8.47 9.42 14.41
N PRO A 44 8.66 10.37 13.48
CA PRO A 44 7.61 11.21 12.89
C PRO A 44 6.70 10.45 11.94
N TYR A 45 5.41 10.81 11.90
CA TYR A 45 4.48 10.32 10.89
C TYR A 45 4.51 11.22 9.68
N LEU A 46 4.44 10.60 8.50
CA LEU A 46 4.46 11.33 7.23
C LEU A 46 3.05 11.46 6.66
N ILE A 47 2.76 12.65 6.14
CA ILE A 47 1.56 12.95 5.37
C ILE A 47 1.99 13.47 4.02
N ARG A 48 1.40 12.97 2.96
CA ARG A 48 1.65 13.42 1.61
C ARG A 48 0.41 14.09 1.04
N LEU A 49 0.59 15.26 0.44
CA LEU A 49 -0.43 15.99 -0.29
C LEU A 49 -0.02 16.13 -1.75
N THR A 50 -0.87 15.65 -2.66
CA THR A 50 -0.62 15.76 -4.10
C THR A 50 -1.86 16.23 -4.85
N GLU A 51 -1.69 16.63 -6.11
CA GLU A 51 -2.78 16.88 -7.04
C GLU A 51 -3.13 15.59 -7.79
N SER A 52 -4.42 15.34 -7.99
CA SER A 52 -4.85 14.22 -8.82
C SER A 52 -4.50 14.45 -10.29
N HIS A 53 -4.10 13.38 -10.97
CA HIS A 53 -3.83 13.44 -12.40
C HIS A 53 -5.11 13.67 -13.20
N THR A 54 -5.05 14.59 -14.16
CA THR A 54 -6.15 14.92 -15.07
C THR A 54 -5.71 14.68 -16.50
N GLY A 55 -5.49 13.45 -16.89
CA GLY A 55 -5.04 13.15 -18.27
C GLY A 55 -5.16 11.67 -18.60
N LYS A 56 -4.90 11.35 -19.86
CA LYS A 56 -4.76 9.95 -20.28
C LYS A 56 -3.62 9.34 -19.46
N PHE A 57 -3.89 8.21 -18.86
CA PHE A 57 -2.83 7.36 -18.27
C PHE A 57 -1.87 6.98 -19.41
N VAL A 58 -0.71 7.62 -19.44
CA VAL A 58 0.26 7.44 -20.55
C VAL A 58 1.19 6.27 -20.28
N ASP A 59 1.29 5.85 -19.03
CA ASP A 59 2.21 4.75 -18.66
C ASP A 59 1.51 3.67 -17.85
N PRO A 60 1.26 2.48 -18.45
CA PRO A 60 0.73 1.34 -17.72
C PRO A 60 1.70 0.75 -16.70
N ASP A 61 2.97 1.12 -16.71
CA ASP A 61 3.98 0.51 -15.85
C ASP A 61 4.08 1.13 -14.45
N PHE A 62 3.29 2.16 -14.12
CA PHE A 62 3.35 2.88 -12.83
C PHE A 62 4.78 3.28 -12.41
N SER A 63 5.73 3.27 -13.33
CA SER A 63 7.11 3.67 -13.05
C SER A 63 7.23 5.16 -12.71
N ASN A 64 6.19 5.95 -13.02
CA ASN A 64 6.13 7.40 -12.82
C ASN A 64 5.11 7.83 -11.76
N ILE A 65 4.78 7.00 -10.78
CA ILE A 65 4.01 7.43 -9.59
C ILE A 65 4.71 8.61 -8.88
N ASP A 66 6.00 8.75 -9.10
CA ASP A 66 6.81 9.88 -8.63
C ASP A 66 6.44 11.23 -9.24
N ASP A 67 5.73 11.26 -10.36
CA ASP A 67 5.38 12.49 -11.07
C ASP A 67 4.12 13.18 -10.55
N ALA A 68 3.49 12.67 -9.49
CA ALA A 68 2.37 13.34 -8.87
C ALA A 68 2.86 14.67 -8.26
N LYS A 69 2.32 15.78 -8.77
CA LYS A 69 2.66 17.13 -8.31
C LYS A 69 2.30 17.28 -6.83
N GLY A 70 3.31 17.52 -6.00
CA GLY A 70 3.13 17.74 -4.57
C GLY A 70 2.54 19.11 -4.27
N ILE A 71 1.77 19.20 -3.19
CA ILE A 71 1.26 20.45 -2.62
C ILE A 71 2.18 20.83 -1.46
N ILE A 72 2.98 21.87 -1.61
CA ILE A 72 4.09 22.21 -0.68
C ILE A 72 3.79 23.36 0.27
N ASN A 73 2.71 24.12 0.06
CA ASN A 73 2.36 25.33 0.82
C ASN A 73 1.05 25.14 1.60
N ALA A 74 0.86 23.97 2.22
CA ALA A 74 -0.30 23.72 3.06
C ALA A 74 0.06 23.88 4.54
N GLU A 75 -0.88 24.37 5.32
CA GLU A 75 -0.87 24.28 6.78
C GLU A 75 -1.60 23.00 7.17
N ILE A 76 -0.95 22.13 7.94
CA ILE A 76 -1.50 20.84 8.36
C ILE A 76 -1.44 20.75 9.88
N ILE A 77 -2.58 20.48 10.48
CA ILE A 77 -2.72 20.29 11.92
C ILE A 77 -3.34 18.92 12.18
N ILE A 78 -2.73 18.17 13.08
CA ILE A 78 -3.33 16.95 13.62
C ILE A 78 -3.56 17.15 15.11
N SER A 79 -4.74 16.75 15.57
CA SER A 79 -5.06 16.72 16.99
C SER A 79 -5.71 15.39 17.37
N ASP A 80 -5.74 15.08 18.67
CA ASP A 80 -6.48 13.95 19.20
C ASP A 80 -7.65 14.39 20.09
N ASP A 81 -8.44 13.43 20.55
CA ASP A 81 -9.61 13.62 21.40
C ASP A 81 -9.28 14.01 22.85
N VAL A 82 -8.00 14.12 23.22
CA VAL A 82 -7.52 14.65 24.51
C VAL A 82 -6.76 15.97 24.36
N ASN A 83 -6.94 16.66 23.22
CA ASN A 83 -6.37 17.96 22.92
C ASN A 83 -4.83 18.00 22.78
N GLN A 84 -4.19 16.90 22.41
CA GLN A 84 -2.84 17.01 21.85
C GLN A 84 -2.96 17.61 20.45
N VAL A 85 -2.12 18.58 20.13
CA VAL A 85 -2.14 19.26 18.84
C VAL A 85 -0.72 19.30 18.29
N ASP A 86 -0.54 18.90 17.06
CA ASP A 86 0.73 18.94 16.34
C ASP A 86 0.54 19.67 15.01
N THR A 87 1.33 20.70 14.79
CA THR A 87 1.40 21.38 13.48
C THR A 87 2.55 20.78 12.70
N LEU A 88 2.23 20.19 11.57
CA LEU A 88 3.20 19.50 10.76
C LEU A 88 4.13 20.49 10.05
N VAL A 89 5.35 20.05 9.86
CA VAL A 89 6.35 20.83 9.13
C VAL A 89 6.61 20.15 7.76
N PRO A 90 6.88 20.95 6.71
CA PRO A 90 7.36 20.39 5.44
C PRO A 90 8.60 19.55 5.69
N MET A 91 8.61 18.37 5.08
CA MET A 91 9.76 17.49 5.21
C MET A 91 10.94 18.06 4.40
N VAL A 92 11.92 18.59 5.11
CA VAL A 92 13.19 19.02 4.52
C VAL A 92 14.16 17.85 4.60
N PHE A 93 14.54 17.30 3.46
CA PHE A 93 15.49 16.20 3.42
C PHE A 93 16.94 16.70 3.51
N ASN A 94 17.60 16.29 4.56
CA ASN A 94 19.04 16.14 4.50
C ASN A 94 19.33 14.77 3.86
N ARG A 95 19.83 14.76 2.63
CA ARG A 95 20.11 13.54 1.85
C ARG A 95 20.91 12.50 2.66
N ASP A 96 21.88 12.95 3.43
CA ASP A 96 22.77 12.04 4.16
C ASP A 96 22.10 11.48 5.41
N GLU A 97 21.30 12.27 6.11
CA GLU A 97 20.54 11.85 7.27
C GLU A 97 19.41 10.88 6.90
N TYR A 98 18.75 11.12 5.80
CA TYR A 98 17.71 10.24 5.28
C TYR A 98 18.25 8.87 4.87
N LEU A 99 19.34 8.82 4.14
CA LEU A 99 19.98 7.57 3.73
C LEU A 99 20.49 6.75 4.93
N TYR A 100 20.87 7.43 6.00
CA TYR A 100 21.34 6.77 7.23
C TYR A 100 20.19 6.28 8.11
N ASN A 101 19.15 7.09 8.32
CA ASN A 101 18.09 6.80 9.28
C ASN A 101 16.95 5.97 8.71
N TYR A 102 16.69 6.07 7.41
CA TYR A 102 15.54 5.43 6.77
C TYR A 102 15.90 4.30 5.80
N ARG A 103 17.19 3.93 5.72
CA ARG A 103 17.71 2.80 4.92
C ARG A 103 17.01 2.62 3.57
N LEU A 104 16.83 3.70 2.83
CA LEU A 104 16.39 3.62 1.44
C LEU A 104 17.56 3.15 0.55
N GLY A 105 17.97 1.94 0.73
CA GLY A 105 18.99 1.29 -0.07
C GLY A 105 18.75 -0.20 -0.07
N TYR A 106 18.57 -0.75 -1.24
CA TYR A 106 18.74 -2.18 -1.38
C TYR A 106 20.21 -2.48 -1.14
N TYR A 107 20.52 -3.38 -0.23
CA TYR A 107 21.86 -3.92 -0.10
C TYR A 107 21.83 -5.38 -0.55
N LYS A 108 22.85 -5.77 -1.27
CA LYS A 108 23.12 -7.17 -1.58
C LYS A 108 24.28 -7.64 -0.73
N ILE A 109 24.03 -8.60 0.13
CA ILE A 109 25.08 -9.27 0.87
C ILE A 109 25.69 -10.33 -0.05
N ILE A 110 27.00 -10.27 -0.25
CA ILE A 110 27.75 -11.27 -1.02
C ILE A 110 28.42 -12.22 -0.04
N TYR A 111 28.16 -13.51 -0.25
CA TYR A 111 28.72 -14.59 0.57
C TYR A 111 29.83 -15.31 -0.22
N ASP A 112 30.82 -15.84 0.50
CA ASP A 112 31.75 -16.79 -0.05
C ASP A 112 31.12 -18.19 -0.18
N GLY A 113 31.84 -19.13 -0.78
CA GLY A 113 31.39 -20.52 -0.92
C GLY A 113 31.21 -21.28 0.41
N SER A 114 31.57 -20.66 1.53
CA SER A 114 31.43 -21.20 2.90
C SER A 114 30.32 -20.51 3.69
N GLY A 115 29.59 -19.57 3.06
CA GLY A 115 28.48 -18.84 3.69
C GLY A 115 28.92 -17.65 4.56
N ASN A 116 30.18 -17.21 4.51
CA ASN A 116 30.62 -16.00 5.20
C ASN A 116 30.34 -14.76 4.33
N ILE A 117 29.97 -13.67 5.00
CA ILE A 117 29.79 -12.38 4.33
C ILE A 117 31.17 -11.85 3.91
N ILE A 118 31.40 -11.71 2.61
CA ILE A 118 32.64 -11.15 2.05
C ILE A 118 32.48 -9.70 1.58
N ASP A 119 31.24 -9.28 1.29
CA ASP A 119 30.96 -7.90 0.87
C ASP A 119 29.49 -7.55 1.07
N THR A 120 29.22 -6.25 1.15
CA THR A 120 27.86 -5.71 1.17
C THR A 120 27.79 -4.57 0.16
N VAL A 121 27.20 -4.85 -0.99
CA VAL A 121 27.03 -3.84 -2.05
C VAL A 121 25.75 -3.06 -1.78
N TYR A 122 25.89 -1.80 -1.49
CA TYR A 122 24.80 -0.86 -1.36
C TYR A 122 24.47 -0.28 -2.75
N TRP A 123 23.30 -0.60 -3.26
CA TRP A 123 22.78 0.06 -4.45
C TRP A 123 22.15 1.38 -4.00
N LYS A 124 22.91 2.45 -4.11
CA LYS A 124 22.35 3.79 -4.04
C LYS A 124 21.59 4.02 -5.34
N TYR A 125 20.31 3.79 -5.37
CA TYR A 125 19.51 4.52 -6.33
C TYR A 125 19.58 5.98 -5.88
N PRO A 126 20.00 6.91 -6.73
CA PRO A 126 19.79 8.31 -6.49
C PRO A 126 18.27 8.53 -6.59
N VAL A 127 17.55 8.25 -5.53
CA VAL A 127 16.24 8.84 -5.36
C VAL A 127 16.57 10.31 -5.17
N GLU A 128 16.54 11.07 -6.26
CA GLU A 128 16.56 12.52 -6.19
C GLU A 128 15.32 12.91 -5.43
N PHE A 129 15.49 13.11 -4.14
CA PHE A 129 14.38 13.50 -3.31
C PHE A 129 14.01 14.92 -3.69
N ASN A 130 12.91 15.04 -4.41
CA ASN A 130 12.35 16.33 -4.75
C ASN A 130 11.53 16.84 -3.54
N PRO A 131 11.93 17.95 -2.88
CA PRO A 131 11.14 18.57 -1.82
C PRO A 131 9.73 18.96 -2.29
N GLU A 132 9.51 19.08 -3.60
CA GLU A 132 8.20 19.39 -4.20
C GLU A 132 7.22 18.21 -4.19
N ARG A 133 7.55 17.09 -3.57
CA ARG A 133 6.68 15.89 -3.52
C ARG A 133 5.50 15.99 -2.55
N GLY A 134 5.42 17.07 -1.77
CA GLY A 134 4.28 17.34 -0.88
C GLY A 134 4.29 16.55 0.41
N PHE A 135 5.46 16.16 0.92
CA PHE A 135 5.58 15.50 2.22
C PHE A 135 5.66 16.48 3.39
N TYR A 136 4.93 16.15 4.43
CA TYR A 136 4.92 16.82 5.73
C TYR A 136 5.13 15.80 6.83
N MET A 137 5.70 16.21 7.94
CA MET A 137 5.95 15.32 9.07
C MET A 137 5.45 15.90 10.39
N THR A 138 4.99 15.03 11.28
CA THR A 138 4.67 15.38 12.65
C THR A 138 5.94 15.69 13.44
N THR A 139 5.81 16.51 14.48
CA THR A 139 6.94 16.93 15.30
C THR A 139 7.00 16.19 16.64
N HIS A 140 5.86 15.90 17.26
CA HIS A 140 5.82 15.29 18.58
C HIS A 140 4.60 14.40 18.84
N LEU A 141 3.61 14.39 17.95
CA LEU A 141 2.42 13.57 18.12
C LEU A 141 2.77 12.09 18.22
N ARG A 142 2.11 11.42 19.16
CA ARG A 142 2.14 9.95 19.28
C ARG A 142 0.76 9.37 19.11
N GLY A 143 0.66 8.36 18.26
CA GLY A 143 -0.55 7.57 18.13
C GLY A 143 -0.72 6.63 19.33
N ILE A 144 -1.91 6.60 19.86
CA ILE A 144 -2.32 5.77 21.00
C ILE A 144 -3.61 5.06 20.60
N PRO A 145 -3.68 3.72 20.66
CA PRO A 145 -4.90 2.98 20.39
C PRO A 145 -6.04 3.44 21.29
N GLY A 146 -7.28 3.34 20.83
CA GLY A 146 -8.48 3.78 21.52
C GLY A 146 -8.77 5.29 21.40
N ARG A 147 -7.94 6.06 20.68
CA ARG A 147 -8.15 7.50 20.45
C ARG A 147 -8.65 7.81 19.06
N THR A 148 -9.31 8.95 18.93
CA THR A 148 -9.70 9.56 17.67
C THR A 148 -8.76 10.69 17.32
N TYR A 149 -8.28 10.69 16.08
CA TYR A 149 -7.42 11.73 15.53
C TYR A 149 -8.17 12.55 14.51
N PHE A 150 -7.91 13.85 14.51
CA PHE A 150 -8.52 14.83 13.63
C PHE A 150 -7.42 15.46 12.78
N LEU A 151 -7.63 15.51 11.48
CA LEU A 151 -6.75 16.14 10.52
C LEU A 151 -7.42 17.37 9.95
N LYS A 152 -6.72 18.50 9.98
CA LYS A 152 -7.13 19.74 9.32
C LYS A 152 -6.03 20.18 8.37
N ILE A 153 -6.40 20.48 7.13
CA ILE A 153 -5.49 20.96 6.09
C ILE A 153 -6.06 22.28 5.55
N VAL A 154 -5.22 23.31 5.48
CA VAL A 154 -5.53 24.56 4.81
C VAL A 154 -4.56 24.74 3.65
N SER A 155 -5.09 24.84 2.44
CA SER A 155 -4.30 25.02 1.22
C SER A 155 -5.06 25.93 0.26
N GLU A 156 -4.41 26.96 -0.26
CA GLU A 156 -4.99 27.93 -1.20
C GLU A 156 -6.32 28.52 -0.74
N GLY A 157 -6.46 28.76 0.56
CA GLY A 157 -7.67 29.32 1.19
C GLY A 157 -8.86 28.35 1.30
N LYS A 158 -8.65 27.06 1.00
CA LYS A 158 -9.62 25.99 1.23
C LYS A 158 -9.25 25.17 2.45
N GLU A 159 -10.26 24.76 3.21
CA GLU A 159 -10.09 23.87 4.35
C GLU A 159 -10.55 22.46 4.00
N TYR A 160 -9.81 21.47 4.47
CA TYR A 160 -10.13 20.05 4.34
C TYR A 160 -9.97 19.40 5.71
N ASP A 161 -10.98 18.67 6.10
CA ASP A 161 -11.04 18.01 7.41
C ASP A 161 -11.23 16.51 7.24
N SER A 162 -10.71 15.78 8.21
CA SER A 162 -10.94 14.35 8.35
C SER A 162 -10.80 13.92 9.80
N HIS A 163 -11.27 12.74 10.11
CA HIS A 163 -11.00 12.08 11.38
C HIS A 163 -10.84 10.58 11.18
N SER A 164 -10.13 9.96 12.11
CA SER A 164 -9.92 8.52 12.13
C SER A 164 -9.76 8.02 13.57
N PHE A 165 -10.53 7.02 13.93
CA PHE A 165 -10.33 6.29 15.19
C PHE A 165 -9.20 5.28 15.00
N MET A 166 -8.36 5.09 16.03
CA MET A 166 -7.33 4.06 16.06
C MET A 166 -7.80 2.85 16.86
N PRO A 167 -8.31 1.79 16.21
CA PRO A 167 -8.70 0.59 16.92
C PRO A 167 -7.50 -0.09 17.58
N GLU A 168 -7.75 -0.87 18.64
CA GLU A 168 -6.75 -1.80 19.17
C GLU A 168 -6.41 -2.87 18.13
N VAL A 169 -5.23 -3.45 18.26
CA VAL A 169 -4.77 -4.57 17.42
C VAL A 169 -4.29 -5.69 18.32
N PRO A 170 -4.63 -6.96 18.05
CA PRO A 170 -4.08 -8.07 18.80
C PRO A 170 -2.57 -8.20 18.55
N ASP A 171 -1.85 -8.64 19.56
CA ASP A 171 -0.44 -8.99 19.40
C ASP A 171 -0.32 -10.23 18.48
N ILE A 172 0.67 -10.21 17.61
CA ILE A 172 1.04 -11.41 16.86
C ILE A 172 1.76 -12.35 17.82
N ASP A 173 1.15 -13.50 18.15
CA ASP A 173 1.73 -14.49 19.07
C ASP A 173 2.99 -15.13 18.50
N SER A 174 2.91 -15.54 17.22
CA SER A 174 4.02 -16.13 16.51
C SER A 174 3.85 -16.03 14.99
N LEU A 175 4.95 -16.26 14.29
CA LEU A 175 4.97 -16.50 12.85
C LEU A 175 5.47 -17.92 12.59
N GLY A 176 4.95 -18.50 11.53
CA GLY A 176 5.44 -19.74 10.96
C GLY A 176 5.60 -19.59 9.43
N TYR A 177 5.92 -20.67 8.79
CA TYR A 177 5.95 -20.75 7.34
C TYR A 177 5.63 -22.18 6.89
N ILE A 178 5.11 -22.31 5.68
CA ILE A 178 5.03 -23.59 4.98
C ILE A 178 5.93 -23.55 3.76
N LYS A 179 6.61 -24.67 3.53
CA LYS A 179 7.42 -24.87 2.33
C LYS A 179 6.53 -25.31 1.17
N LYS A 180 6.70 -24.69 0.03
CA LYS A 180 6.07 -25.05 -1.24
C LYS A 180 7.13 -25.22 -2.33
N ILE A 181 6.74 -25.87 -3.40
CA ILE A 181 7.60 -26.11 -4.57
C ILE A 181 6.92 -25.45 -5.77
N MET A 182 7.67 -24.65 -6.52
CA MET A 182 7.20 -24.07 -7.77
C MET A 182 7.08 -25.15 -8.86
N GLU A 183 5.93 -25.22 -9.51
CA GLU A 183 5.68 -26.19 -10.58
C GLU A 183 6.59 -25.96 -11.81
N LYS A 184 7.00 -24.72 -12.04
CA LYS A 184 7.75 -24.30 -13.23
C LYS A 184 9.19 -24.81 -13.27
N ASP A 185 9.87 -24.81 -12.15
CA ASP A 185 11.31 -25.08 -12.07
C ASP A 185 11.72 -25.95 -10.88
N GLY A 186 10.77 -26.34 -10.04
CA GLY A 186 11.02 -27.18 -8.88
C GLY A 186 11.69 -26.47 -7.70
N GLN A 187 11.81 -25.13 -7.75
CA GLN A 187 12.42 -24.37 -6.67
C GLN A 187 11.51 -24.35 -5.43
N GLU A 188 12.14 -24.41 -4.26
CA GLU A 188 11.45 -24.31 -2.98
C GLU A 188 11.26 -22.85 -2.59
N TYR A 189 10.05 -22.49 -2.15
CA TYR A 189 9.74 -21.19 -1.59
C TYR A 189 8.90 -21.34 -0.31
N TYR A 190 8.86 -20.30 0.48
CA TYR A 190 8.22 -20.32 1.79
C TYR A 190 7.09 -19.29 1.85
N VAL A 191 5.95 -19.72 2.39
CA VAL A 191 4.75 -18.89 2.55
C VAL A 191 4.54 -18.64 4.02
N PRO A 192 4.44 -17.37 4.46
CA PRO A 192 4.28 -17.04 5.87
C PRO A 192 2.92 -17.43 6.42
N LEU A 193 2.93 -17.79 7.70
CA LEU A 193 1.76 -18.07 8.52
C LEU A 193 1.76 -17.13 9.72
N ILE A 194 0.59 -16.59 10.07
CA ILE A 194 0.40 -15.74 11.24
C ILE A 194 -0.48 -16.43 12.29
N TYR A 195 -0.16 -16.22 13.56
CA TYR A 195 -0.87 -16.74 14.72
C TYR A 195 -1.15 -15.60 15.68
N PHE A 196 -2.41 -15.44 16.09
CA PHE A 196 -2.81 -14.44 17.07
C PHE A 196 -4.17 -14.76 17.68
N SER A 197 -4.43 -14.21 18.88
CA SER A 197 -5.73 -14.31 19.54
C SER A 197 -6.66 -13.23 19.02
N GLU A 198 -7.78 -13.63 18.41
CA GLU A 198 -8.79 -12.69 17.89
C GLU A 198 -9.73 -12.24 19.00
N PRO A 199 -9.83 -10.91 19.28
CA PRO A 199 -10.77 -10.39 20.26
C PRO A 199 -12.21 -10.68 19.88
N GLN A 200 -12.95 -11.29 20.80
CA GLN A 200 -14.34 -11.71 20.56
C GLN A 200 -15.34 -10.63 20.98
N GLY A 201 -16.49 -10.59 20.32
CA GLY A 201 -17.61 -9.72 20.67
C GLY A 201 -17.56 -8.30 20.11
N ILE A 202 -16.50 -7.95 19.39
CA ILE A 202 -16.38 -6.70 18.62
C ILE A 202 -16.01 -7.06 17.19
N LYS A 203 -16.45 -6.24 16.23
CA LYS A 203 -16.11 -6.45 14.82
C LYS A 203 -14.79 -5.78 14.49
N ASN A 204 -13.84 -6.59 14.03
CA ASN A 204 -12.48 -6.16 13.73
C ASN A 204 -12.19 -6.26 12.24
N TYR A 205 -11.33 -5.34 11.79
CA TYR A 205 -10.80 -5.34 10.43
C TYR A 205 -9.30 -5.12 10.50
N TYR A 206 -8.57 -5.80 9.62
CA TYR A 206 -7.13 -5.77 9.62
C TYR A 206 -6.56 -5.54 8.23
N LEU A 207 -5.39 -4.94 8.20
CA LEU A 207 -4.52 -4.91 7.04
C LEU A 207 -3.23 -5.61 7.41
N ILE A 208 -2.87 -6.62 6.64
CA ILE A 208 -1.64 -7.40 6.81
C ILE A 208 -0.64 -6.95 5.75
N GLN A 209 0.55 -6.59 6.18
CA GLN A 209 1.66 -6.20 5.32
C GLN A 209 2.84 -7.15 5.52
N LEU A 210 3.51 -7.48 4.42
CA LEU A 210 4.75 -8.26 4.43
C LEU A 210 5.87 -7.36 3.97
N GLU A 211 6.71 -6.88 4.89
CA GLU A 211 7.83 -6.00 4.57
C GLU A 211 8.95 -6.06 5.61
N GLU A 212 10.13 -5.59 5.20
CA GLU A 212 11.31 -5.55 6.07
C GLU A 212 11.31 -4.43 7.11
N GLU A 213 10.60 -3.31 6.86
CA GLU A 213 10.51 -2.18 7.79
C GLU A 213 9.18 -1.44 7.60
N ILE A 214 8.21 -1.74 8.45
CA ILE A 214 6.86 -1.15 8.36
C ILE A 214 6.83 0.32 8.76
N ASN A 215 7.82 0.79 9.52
CA ASN A 215 7.81 2.13 10.11
C ASN A 215 8.25 3.27 9.20
N SER A 216 9.02 3.01 8.17
CA SER A 216 9.61 4.06 7.34
C SER A 216 9.00 4.18 5.95
N ARG A 217 8.12 3.25 5.57
CA ARG A 217 7.62 3.15 4.21
C ARG A 217 6.11 3.23 4.14
N LEU A 218 5.57 4.29 4.70
CA LEU A 218 4.14 4.60 4.57
C LEU A 218 3.70 4.66 3.11
N PHE A 219 4.61 4.94 2.21
CA PHE A 219 4.36 5.17 0.80
C PHE A 219 5.49 4.62 -0.08
N SER A 220 6.02 3.44 0.25
CA SER A 220 6.85 2.73 -0.72
C SER A 220 6.00 2.38 -1.93
N GLU A 221 6.17 3.15 -2.95
CA GLU A 221 5.45 3.12 -4.22
C GLU A 221 5.54 1.77 -4.95
N THR A 222 6.39 0.88 -4.48
CA THR A 222 6.64 -0.41 -5.11
C THR A 222 6.03 -1.61 -4.39
N ASN A 223 5.55 -1.46 -3.15
CA ASN A 223 5.11 -2.59 -2.34
C ASN A 223 3.61 -2.54 -1.98
N TRP A 224 2.75 -2.60 -2.97
CA TRP A 224 1.32 -2.87 -2.82
C TRP A 224 1.05 -4.31 -2.31
N ARG A 225 1.95 -4.82 -1.48
CA ARG A 225 1.87 -6.17 -0.90
C ARG A 225 1.14 -6.11 0.42
N PHE A 226 -0.15 -5.90 0.35
CA PHE A 226 -0.99 -6.01 1.53
C PHE A 226 -2.20 -6.89 1.25
N SER A 227 -2.75 -7.48 2.28
CA SER A 227 -4.08 -8.08 2.26
C SER A 227 -4.94 -7.48 3.35
N ILE A 228 -6.24 -7.50 3.14
CA ILE A 228 -7.22 -7.07 4.15
C ILE A 228 -7.98 -8.28 4.66
N LEU A 229 -8.37 -8.21 5.92
CA LEU A 229 -9.03 -9.28 6.62
C LEU A 229 -10.19 -8.71 7.45
N SER A 230 -11.34 -9.39 7.44
CA SER A 230 -12.44 -9.17 8.37
C SER A 230 -12.50 -10.36 9.33
N ASP A 231 -12.80 -10.11 10.58
CA ASP A 231 -12.96 -11.12 11.61
C ASP A 231 -14.16 -12.06 11.40
N GLU A 232 -15.03 -11.76 10.42
CA GLU A 232 -16.26 -12.48 10.15
C GLU A 232 -16.09 -14.00 9.99
N PHE A 233 -14.90 -14.42 9.54
CA PHE A 233 -14.55 -15.81 9.30
C PHE A 233 -13.39 -16.30 10.17
N LEU A 234 -13.01 -15.52 11.19
CA LEU A 234 -11.93 -15.88 12.10
C LEU A 234 -12.48 -16.61 13.34
N GLU A 235 -11.73 -17.63 13.75
CA GLU A 235 -11.92 -18.25 15.05
C GLU A 235 -11.32 -17.38 16.16
N SER A 236 -11.66 -17.66 17.43
CA SER A 236 -11.10 -16.95 18.59
C SER A 236 -9.57 -17.02 18.67
N TYR A 237 -8.97 -18.00 18.03
CA TYR A 237 -7.54 -18.12 17.84
C TYR A 237 -7.23 -18.39 16.36
N VAL A 238 -6.54 -17.47 15.74
CA VAL A 238 -6.07 -17.60 14.36
C VAL A 238 -4.84 -18.50 14.34
N ASN A 239 -5.05 -19.75 13.93
CA ASN A 239 -4.04 -20.80 14.00
C ASN A 239 -3.39 -21.04 12.64
N GLY A 240 -2.38 -20.24 12.30
CA GLY A 240 -1.62 -20.43 11.06
C GLY A 240 -2.35 -19.94 9.81
N LEU A 241 -2.96 -18.76 9.87
CA LEU A 241 -3.53 -18.13 8.69
C LEU A 241 -2.42 -17.88 7.66
N ASN A 242 -2.62 -18.45 6.47
CA ASN A 242 -1.73 -18.24 5.35
C ASN A 242 -1.83 -16.79 4.85
N ILE A 243 -0.72 -16.07 4.93
CA ILE A 243 -0.60 -14.73 4.39
C ILE A 243 -0.15 -14.83 2.93
N SER A 244 -0.97 -15.40 2.07
CA SER A 244 -0.79 -15.22 0.63
C SER A 244 -1.36 -13.84 0.29
N LEU A 245 -0.50 -12.88 0.15
CA LEU A 245 -0.89 -11.58 -0.35
C LEU A 245 -1.50 -11.79 -1.74
N GLY A 246 -2.73 -11.34 -1.89
CA GLY A 246 -3.44 -11.46 -3.15
C GLY A 246 -2.52 -11.02 -4.27
N SER A 247 -2.38 -11.88 -5.28
CA SER A 247 -1.53 -11.65 -6.43
C SER A 247 -1.67 -10.20 -6.90
N ASN A 248 -0.55 -9.50 -6.98
CA ASN A 248 -0.49 -8.26 -7.75
C ASN A 248 -1.09 -8.59 -9.14
N PRO A 249 -2.11 -7.87 -9.62
CA PRO A 249 -2.76 -8.16 -10.89
C PRO A 249 -1.82 -8.11 -12.10
N ARG A 250 -0.57 -7.71 -11.91
CA ARG A 250 0.46 -7.57 -12.95
C ARG A 250 1.54 -8.64 -12.93
N ASN A 251 1.22 -9.90 -12.70
CA ASN A 251 2.14 -11.05 -12.85
C ASN A 251 3.26 -11.20 -11.81
N PHE A 252 3.17 -10.59 -10.64
CA PHE A 252 4.04 -11.00 -9.55
C PHE A 252 3.41 -12.22 -8.87
N GLU A 253 3.86 -13.39 -9.29
CA GLU A 253 3.75 -14.62 -8.55
C GLU A 253 4.23 -14.34 -7.13
N TYR A 254 3.58 -14.90 -6.15
CA TYR A 254 3.73 -14.84 -4.69
C TYR A 254 5.06 -14.23 -4.16
N PRO A 255 5.05 -13.54 -3.02
CA PRO A 255 6.31 -13.17 -2.38
C PRO A 255 7.08 -14.44 -2.09
N GLU A 256 8.09 -14.69 -2.90
CA GLU A 256 8.96 -15.84 -2.76
C GLU A 256 9.98 -15.50 -1.69
N TYR A 257 9.78 -16.06 -0.52
CA TYR A 257 10.82 -16.05 0.50
C TYR A 257 11.69 -17.29 0.30
N TRP A 258 12.99 -17.06 0.36
CA TRP A 258 13.99 -18.10 0.18
C TRP A 258 14.61 -18.51 1.52
N ALA A 259 15.27 -19.66 1.52
CA ALA A 259 16.06 -20.08 2.67
C ALA A 259 17.08 -18.99 3.06
N GLY A 260 17.09 -18.60 4.32
CA GLY A 260 17.93 -17.52 4.85
C GLY A 260 17.27 -16.15 4.94
N ASP A 261 16.14 -15.92 4.27
CA ASP A 261 15.41 -14.66 4.30
C ASP A 261 14.73 -14.41 5.66
N TYR A 262 14.46 -13.15 5.93
CA TYR A 262 13.56 -12.75 7.01
C TYR A 262 12.18 -12.45 6.47
N ILE A 263 11.16 -12.98 7.13
CA ILE A 263 9.76 -12.62 6.91
C ILE A 263 9.38 -11.62 7.98
N TYR A 264 8.97 -10.43 7.58
CA TYR A 264 8.44 -9.39 8.46
C TYR A 264 6.95 -9.27 8.21
N VAL A 265 6.17 -9.32 9.27
CA VAL A 265 4.71 -9.22 9.21
C VAL A 265 4.25 -8.10 10.10
N GLY A 266 3.45 -7.20 9.54
CA GLY A 266 2.69 -6.19 10.25
C GLY A 266 1.21 -6.47 10.17
N LEU A 267 0.55 -6.50 11.31
CA LEU A 267 -0.89 -6.57 11.47
C LEU A 267 -1.38 -5.19 11.93
N SER A 268 -2.10 -4.48 11.09
CA SER A 268 -2.63 -3.15 11.37
C SER A 268 -4.14 -3.22 11.59
N SER A 269 -4.64 -2.60 12.65
CA SER A 269 -6.08 -2.44 12.87
C SER A 269 -6.67 -1.45 11.87
N LEU A 270 -7.89 -1.71 11.40
CA LEU A 270 -8.63 -0.82 10.52
C LEU A 270 -9.99 -0.48 11.12
N THR A 271 -10.47 0.74 10.88
CA THR A 271 -11.90 1.02 10.96
C THR A 271 -12.62 0.40 9.76
N LYS A 272 -13.95 0.29 9.84
CA LYS A 272 -14.76 -0.21 8.70
C LYS A 272 -14.55 0.65 7.45
N GLU A 273 -14.50 1.98 7.61
CA GLU A 273 -14.30 2.92 6.51
C GLU A 273 -12.93 2.71 5.86
N ALA A 274 -11.87 2.52 6.66
CA ALA A 274 -10.54 2.22 6.14
C ALA A 274 -10.51 0.87 5.42
N TYR A 275 -11.17 -0.15 5.96
CA TYR A 275 -11.31 -1.44 5.30
C TYR A 275 -12.00 -1.32 3.94
N ASP A 276 -13.10 -0.56 3.85
CA ASP A 276 -13.81 -0.33 2.59
C ASP A 276 -12.97 0.42 1.57
N PHE A 277 -12.18 1.41 2.03
CA PHE A 277 -11.22 2.11 1.18
C PHE A 277 -10.20 1.16 0.57
N TYR A 278 -9.51 0.35 1.40
CA TYR A 278 -8.51 -0.61 0.90
C TYR A 278 -9.10 -1.72 0.04
N ASN A 279 -10.31 -2.17 0.37
CA ASN A 279 -11.02 -3.14 -0.47
C ASN A 279 -11.33 -2.56 -1.86
N SER A 280 -11.75 -1.31 -1.92
CA SER A 280 -11.99 -0.63 -3.20
C SER A 280 -10.71 -0.45 -4.00
N LEU A 281 -9.58 -0.13 -3.35
CA LEU A 281 -8.27 -0.08 -4.00
C LEU A 281 -7.87 -1.45 -4.58
N LEU A 282 -8.01 -2.52 -3.81
CA LEU A 282 -7.71 -3.87 -4.30
C LEU A 282 -8.57 -4.27 -5.50
N LEU A 283 -9.85 -3.86 -5.51
CA LEU A 283 -10.73 -4.09 -6.65
C LEU A 283 -10.28 -3.28 -7.88
N GLN A 284 -9.80 -2.06 -7.71
CA GLN A 284 -9.24 -1.29 -8.83
C GLN A 284 -8.01 -1.95 -9.43
N PHE A 285 -7.11 -2.49 -8.59
CA PHE A 285 -5.94 -3.20 -9.08
C PHE A 285 -6.28 -4.51 -9.80
N LYS A 286 -7.33 -5.20 -9.37
CA LYS A 286 -7.79 -6.45 -10.01
C LYS A 286 -8.52 -6.20 -11.33
N ASN A 287 -9.17 -5.05 -11.46
CA ASN A 287 -9.97 -4.68 -12.63
C ASN A 287 -9.18 -3.69 -13.49
N ASP A 288 -8.37 -4.20 -14.39
CA ASP A 288 -7.51 -3.41 -15.28
C ASP A 288 -8.25 -2.71 -16.43
N GLY A 289 -9.58 -2.74 -16.41
CA GLY A 289 -10.41 -2.11 -17.46
C GLY A 289 -10.55 -2.93 -18.74
N GLY A 290 -10.26 -4.23 -18.69
CA GLY A 290 -10.52 -5.12 -19.82
C GLY A 290 -11.97 -5.08 -20.30
N ALA A 291 -12.21 -5.38 -21.59
CA ALA A 291 -13.49 -5.22 -22.29
C ALA A 291 -14.72 -5.87 -21.60
N TYR A 292 -14.51 -6.75 -20.65
CA TYR A 292 -15.55 -7.47 -19.91
C TYR A 292 -15.51 -7.21 -18.39
N GLN A 293 -14.69 -6.26 -17.93
CA GLN A 293 -14.60 -5.91 -16.51
C GLN A 293 -15.37 -4.62 -16.24
N LEU A 294 -16.06 -4.58 -15.09
CA LEU A 294 -16.71 -3.36 -14.65
C LEU A 294 -15.64 -2.31 -14.34
N SER A 295 -15.86 -1.08 -14.85
CA SER A 295 -15.00 0.03 -14.46
C SER A 295 -15.06 0.20 -12.94
N PRO A 296 -13.93 0.14 -12.23
CA PRO A 296 -13.94 0.28 -10.79
C PRO A 296 -14.38 1.68 -10.40
N GLY A 297 -15.24 1.79 -9.39
CA GLY A 297 -15.59 3.08 -8.79
C GLY A 297 -14.39 3.70 -8.09
N SER A 298 -14.41 5.00 -7.86
CA SER A 298 -13.43 5.66 -7.00
C SER A 298 -13.50 5.11 -5.58
N PRO A 299 -12.38 4.84 -4.91
CA PRO A 299 -12.38 4.45 -3.51
C PRO A 299 -13.12 5.50 -2.66
N PRO A 300 -13.83 5.09 -1.61
CA PRO A 300 -14.43 6.03 -0.67
C PRO A 300 -13.32 6.87 -0.01
N THR A 301 -13.64 8.08 0.39
CA THR A 301 -12.72 8.96 1.11
C THR A 301 -13.35 9.40 2.42
N ASN A 302 -12.54 9.59 3.46
CA ASN A 302 -12.98 10.25 4.69
C ASN A 302 -12.60 11.74 4.74
N MET A 303 -12.10 12.30 3.63
CA MET A 303 -11.75 13.71 3.50
C MET A 303 -12.96 14.56 3.12
N SER A 304 -13.07 15.74 3.70
CA SER A 304 -14.07 16.73 3.34
C SER A 304 -13.74 17.46 2.02
N ASN A 305 -14.65 18.33 1.58
CA ASN A 305 -14.47 19.26 0.45
C ASN A 305 -14.01 18.62 -0.88
N GLY A 306 -14.34 17.33 -1.09
CA GLY A 306 -14.07 16.64 -2.33
C GLY A 306 -12.62 16.29 -2.57
N ALA A 307 -11.75 16.35 -1.55
CA ALA A 307 -10.42 15.76 -1.59
C ALA A 307 -10.52 14.24 -1.71
N LEU A 308 -9.51 13.65 -2.32
CA LEU A 308 -9.36 12.21 -2.50
C LEU A 308 -8.36 11.66 -1.47
N GLY A 309 -8.24 10.33 -1.44
CA GLY A 309 -7.33 9.67 -0.50
C GLY A 309 -7.98 9.37 0.83
N PHE A 310 -7.17 9.10 1.85
CA PHE A 310 -7.66 8.64 3.13
C PHE A 310 -6.71 9.03 4.28
N PHE A 311 -7.27 9.50 5.38
CA PHE A 311 -6.59 9.66 6.65
C PHE A 311 -6.88 8.46 7.54
N ARG A 312 -5.84 7.72 7.90
CA ARG A 312 -5.93 6.51 8.69
C ARG A 312 -5.15 6.63 10.01
N ALA A 313 -5.79 6.23 11.10
CA ALA A 313 -5.13 5.94 12.37
C ALA A 313 -5.22 4.42 12.63
N SER A 314 -4.09 3.75 12.83
CA SER A 314 -4.01 2.30 13.00
C SER A 314 -3.01 1.90 14.05
N ALA A 315 -3.40 1.04 14.97
CA ALA A 315 -2.43 0.33 15.78
C ALA A 315 -1.78 -0.78 14.96
N ILE A 316 -0.49 -1.01 15.17
CA ILE A 316 0.30 -2.00 14.44
C ILE A 316 0.98 -2.94 15.43
N SER A 317 0.78 -4.23 15.26
CA SER A 317 1.55 -5.32 15.85
C SER A 317 2.49 -5.88 14.79
N GLU A 318 3.76 -6.08 15.15
CA GLU A 318 4.80 -6.51 14.20
C GLU A 318 5.57 -7.70 14.73
N ARG A 319 5.91 -8.59 13.84
CA ARG A 319 6.80 -9.71 14.16
C ARG A 319 7.65 -10.11 12.97
N LYS A 320 8.81 -10.69 13.24
CA LYS A 320 9.69 -11.26 12.21
C LYS A 320 10.10 -12.68 12.54
N ILE A 321 10.33 -13.48 11.50
CA ILE A 321 10.89 -14.83 11.60
C ILE A 321 11.97 -15.00 10.52
N LYS A 322 13.02 -15.73 10.84
CA LYS A 322 14.05 -16.12 9.87
C LYS A 322 13.73 -17.49 9.31
N ILE A 323 13.81 -17.65 7.99
CA ILE A 323 13.77 -18.95 7.33
C ILE A 323 15.16 -19.58 7.45
N PRO A 324 15.30 -20.78 8.01
CA PRO A 324 16.61 -21.44 8.12
C PRO A 324 17.16 -21.75 6.72
N TYR A 325 18.48 -21.80 6.62
CA TYR A 325 19.13 -22.37 5.43
C TYR A 325 18.83 -23.86 5.39
N SER A 326 18.53 -24.39 4.21
CA SER A 326 18.21 -25.82 4.00
C SER A 326 19.43 -26.76 4.04
N PHE A 327 20.35 -26.50 4.98
CA PHE A 327 21.55 -27.32 5.19
C PHE A 327 21.46 -28.16 6.47
N GLU A 328 20.25 -28.52 6.88
CA GLU A 328 20.07 -29.56 7.90
C GLU A 328 19.21 -30.72 7.37
#